data_6e787357f860e0153fce2ccad6ed0d8c
#
_entry.id   6e787357f860e0153fce2ccad6ed0d8c
#
_cell.length_a   1.000
_cell.length_b   1.000
_cell.length_c   1.000
_cell.angle_alpha   90.00
_cell.angle_beta   90.00
_cell.angle_gamma   90.00
#
_symmetry.space_group_name_H-M   'P 1'
#
loop_
_entity.id
_entity.type
_entity.pdbx_description
1 polymer ?
#
loop_
_entity_poly.entity_id
_entity_poly.type
_entity_poly.pdbx_seq_one_letter_code
_entity_poly.pdbx_strand_id
1 'polypeptide(L)'
;KNLIKFSKLKKSPISINLILSNNNKAKGLRFAKIFKIKKKLFSFKNNTSVERKILVVLKKNKIEFICLAGFMRILSKNFIKNFRGKILNIHPSLLPQFKGLNTHERVLKSKKKYSGCTVHFVSSKLDSGKIIVQKKVKIKKNDTSKSLAKRILNQEHKLYPKAIMKIF
;
A
#
# COMPACT_ATOMS: atom_id res chain seq x y z
N LYS A 1 0.61 -9.45 -6.31
CA LYS A 1 1.44 -10.65 -6.56
C LYS A 1 2.54 -10.81 -5.52
N ASN A 2 3.39 -9.77 -5.31
CA ASN A 2 4.56 -9.85 -4.44
C ASN A 2 4.20 -10.24 -2.99
N LEU A 3 3.28 -9.53 -2.35
CA LEU A 3 2.82 -9.84 -0.99
C LEU A 3 2.18 -11.24 -0.87
N ILE A 4 1.45 -11.69 -1.91
CA ILE A 4 0.89 -13.05 -1.93
C ILE A 4 2.00 -14.09 -1.95
N LYS A 5 3.05 -13.90 -2.76
CA LYS A 5 4.20 -14.81 -2.76
C LYS A 5 4.90 -14.81 -1.41
N PHE A 6 5.10 -13.62 -0.84
CA PHE A 6 5.71 -13.48 0.50
C PHE A 6 4.88 -14.20 1.56
N SER A 7 3.54 -14.02 1.60
CA SER A 7 2.68 -14.66 2.60
C SER A 7 2.64 -16.20 2.53
N LYS A 8 3.19 -16.79 1.47
CA LYS A 8 3.31 -18.26 1.31
C LYS A 8 4.67 -18.80 1.75
N LEU A 9 5.60 -17.95 2.13
CA LEU A 9 6.89 -18.40 2.65
C LEU A 9 6.72 -18.95 4.07
N LYS A 10 7.44 -20.04 4.40
CA LYS A 10 7.38 -20.68 5.73
C LYS A 10 7.64 -19.69 6.89
N LYS A 11 8.52 -18.70 6.67
CA LYS A 11 8.87 -17.66 7.65
C LYS A 11 7.96 -16.42 7.60
N SER A 12 6.88 -16.41 6.80
CA SER A 12 5.99 -15.25 6.75
C SER A 12 5.11 -15.17 8.00
N PRO A 13 5.06 -14.03 8.70
CA PRO A 13 4.20 -13.87 9.87
C PRO A 13 2.74 -13.58 9.50
N ILE A 14 2.41 -13.48 8.20
CA ILE A 14 1.07 -13.15 7.72
C ILE A 14 0.55 -14.16 6.70
N SER A 15 -0.77 -14.32 6.67
CA SER A 15 -1.50 -14.95 5.58
C SER A 15 -2.40 -13.93 4.89
N ILE A 16 -2.61 -14.06 3.57
CA ILE A 16 -3.53 -13.19 2.82
C ILE A 16 -4.82 -13.94 2.55
N ASN A 17 -5.85 -13.61 3.31
CA ASN A 17 -7.15 -14.28 3.28
C ASN A 17 -8.18 -13.53 2.42
N LEU A 18 -7.94 -12.24 2.14
CA LEU A 18 -8.89 -11.37 1.45
C LEU A 18 -8.17 -10.32 0.60
N ILE A 19 -8.67 -10.10 -0.61
CA ILE A 19 -8.26 -9.00 -1.48
C ILE A 19 -9.46 -8.13 -1.78
N LEU A 20 -9.36 -6.84 -1.44
CA LEU A 20 -10.36 -5.83 -1.73
C LEU A 20 -9.87 -4.91 -2.84
N SER A 21 -10.77 -4.48 -3.72
CA SER A 21 -10.48 -3.47 -4.72
C SER A 21 -11.69 -2.58 -4.98
N ASN A 22 -11.43 -1.34 -5.37
CA ASN A 22 -12.45 -0.42 -5.89
C ASN A 22 -12.44 -0.34 -7.42
N ASN A 23 -11.56 -1.09 -8.06
CA ASN A 23 -11.43 -1.17 -9.52
C ASN A 23 -11.53 -2.63 -9.96
N ASN A 24 -12.53 -2.95 -10.77
CA ASN A 24 -12.74 -4.30 -11.31
C ASN A 24 -11.63 -4.76 -12.27
N LYS A 25 -10.91 -3.81 -12.91
CA LYS A 25 -9.78 -4.06 -13.80
C LYS A 25 -8.44 -4.17 -13.05
N ALA A 26 -8.44 -4.06 -11.72
CA ALA A 26 -7.20 -4.12 -10.94
C ALA A 26 -6.49 -5.46 -11.12
N LYS A 27 -5.21 -5.42 -11.51
CA LYS A 27 -4.37 -6.62 -11.71
C LYS A 27 -4.31 -7.52 -10.46
N GLY A 28 -4.49 -6.95 -9.27
CA GLY A 28 -4.57 -7.69 -8.01
C GLY A 28 -5.67 -8.74 -7.97
N LEU A 29 -6.83 -8.46 -8.58
CA LEU A 29 -7.97 -9.39 -8.64
C LEU A 29 -7.70 -10.64 -9.47
N ARG A 30 -6.87 -10.51 -10.54
CA ARG A 30 -6.40 -11.68 -11.31
C ARG A 30 -5.57 -12.61 -10.42
N PHE A 31 -4.70 -12.06 -9.59
CA PHE A 31 -3.90 -12.87 -8.66
C PHE A 31 -4.76 -13.48 -7.55
N ALA A 32 -5.82 -12.81 -7.09
CA ALA A 32 -6.77 -13.43 -6.17
C ALA A 32 -7.36 -14.73 -6.75
N LYS A 33 -7.75 -14.72 -8.05
CA LYS A 33 -8.24 -15.92 -8.76
C LYS A 33 -7.17 -17.01 -8.81
N ILE A 34 -5.95 -16.67 -9.28
CA ILE A 34 -4.84 -17.63 -9.45
C ILE A 34 -4.47 -18.31 -8.12
N PHE A 35 -4.43 -17.54 -7.02
CA PHE A 35 -4.03 -18.04 -5.72
C PHE A 35 -5.20 -18.49 -4.83
N LYS A 36 -6.42 -18.58 -5.40
CA LYS A 36 -7.67 -18.99 -4.71
C LYS A 36 -7.95 -18.17 -3.42
N ILE A 37 -7.64 -16.86 -3.45
CA ILE A 37 -7.88 -15.95 -2.33
C ILE A 37 -9.25 -15.30 -2.51
N LYS A 38 -10.02 -15.18 -1.43
CA LYS A 38 -11.30 -14.45 -1.43
C LYS A 38 -11.09 -13.03 -1.95
N LYS A 39 -12.00 -12.58 -2.83
CA LYS A 39 -11.96 -11.21 -3.36
C LYS A 39 -13.30 -10.53 -3.22
N LYS A 40 -13.29 -9.23 -3.04
CA LYS A 40 -14.51 -8.40 -3.03
C LYS A 40 -14.25 -7.04 -3.68
N LEU A 41 -15.24 -6.58 -4.44
CA LEU A 41 -15.24 -5.26 -5.07
C LEU A 41 -16.15 -4.33 -4.26
N PHE A 42 -15.72 -3.08 -4.11
CA PHE A 42 -16.50 -2.02 -3.50
C PHE A 42 -16.48 -0.78 -4.39
N SER A 43 -17.66 -0.26 -4.71
CA SER A 43 -17.78 1.01 -5.40
C SER A 43 -17.81 2.16 -4.39
N PHE A 44 -16.88 3.09 -4.51
CA PHE A 44 -16.77 4.26 -3.62
C PHE A 44 -17.58 5.46 -4.14
N LYS A 45 -18.85 5.24 -4.49
CA LYS A 45 -19.78 6.34 -4.79
C LYS A 45 -20.10 7.16 -3.54
N ASN A 46 -20.23 6.50 -2.39
CA ASN A 46 -20.42 7.11 -1.07
C ASN A 46 -19.40 6.51 -0.09
N ASN A 47 -18.37 7.27 0.28
CA ASN A 47 -17.25 6.79 1.09
C ASN A 47 -17.70 6.22 2.44
N THR A 48 -18.55 6.91 3.18
CA THR A 48 -18.94 6.52 4.55
C THR A 48 -19.69 5.18 4.57
N SER A 49 -20.69 5.02 3.69
CA SER A 49 -21.44 3.77 3.58
C SER A 49 -20.58 2.60 3.16
N VAL A 50 -19.64 2.83 2.22
CA VAL A 50 -18.75 1.78 1.72
C VAL A 50 -17.74 1.37 2.79
N GLU A 51 -17.16 2.30 3.52
CA GLU A 51 -16.21 2.00 4.59
C GLU A 51 -16.85 1.17 5.70
N ARG A 52 -18.11 1.46 6.10
CA ARG A 52 -18.88 0.60 7.03
C ARG A 52 -19.02 -0.82 6.50
N LYS A 53 -19.39 -1.00 5.23
CA LYS A 53 -19.49 -2.32 4.59
C LYS A 53 -18.14 -3.04 4.56
N ILE A 54 -17.05 -2.31 4.31
CA ILE A 54 -15.69 -2.88 4.36
C ILE A 54 -15.36 -3.37 5.77
N LEU A 55 -15.61 -2.58 6.82
CA LEU A 55 -15.38 -2.97 8.21
C LEU A 55 -16.12 -4.26 8.59
N VAL A 56 -17.40 -4.39 8.18
CA VAL A 56 -18.19 -5.62 8.40
C VAL A 56 -17.51 -6.82 7.73
N VAL A 57 -17.07 -6.65 6.48
CA VAL A 57 -16.40 -7.73 5.73
C VAL A 57 -15.05 -8.11 6.35
N LEU A 58 -14.27 -7.13 6.79
CA LEU A 58 -13.00 -7.37 7.49
C LEU A 58 -13.23 -8.14 8.79
N LYS A 59 -14.20 -7.72 9.60
CA LYS A 59 -14.58 -8.41 10.85
C LYS A 59 -15.04 -9.85 10.59
N LYS A 60 -15.94 -10.07 9.61
CA LYS A 60 -16.43 -11.41 9.23
C LYS A 60 -15.31 -12.36 8.81
N ASN A 61 -14.26 -11.84 8.17
CA ASN A 61 -13.11 -12.63 7.73
C ASN A 61 -11.94 -12.60 8.73
N LYS A 62 -12.14 -12.11 9.95
CA LYS A 62 -11.12 -12.04 11.03
C LYS A 62 -9.82 -11.38 10.54
N ILE A 63 -9.94 -10.27 9.81
CA ILE A 63 -8.78 -9.54 9.29
C ILE A 63 -8.26 -8.60 10.36
N GLU A 64 -7.01 -8.77 10.75
CA GLU A 64 -6.30 -7.98 11.77
C GLU A 64 -5.25 -7.06 11.17
N PHE A 65 -4.95 -7.22 9.87
CA PHE A 65 -3.88 -6.51 9.20
C PHE A 65 -4.25 -6.12 7.78
N ILE A 66 -4.09 -4.85 7.42
CA ILE A 66 -4.36 -4.34 6.07
C ILE A 66 -3.06 -3.85 5.44
N CYS A 67 -2.77 -4.34 4.25
CA CYS A 67 -1.72 -3.82 3.37
C CYS A 67 -2.33 -3.01 2.23
N LEU A 68 -2.20 -1.69 2.26
CA LEU A 68 -2.55 -0.84 1.13
C LEU A 68 -1.44 -0.90 0.08
N ALA A 69 -1.81 -1.17 -1.15
CA ALA A 69 -0.89 -1.25 -2.29
C ALA A 69 -1.56 -0.66 -3.54
N GLY A 70 -1.15 0.55 -3.92
CA GLY A 70 -1.79 1.28 -5.02
C GLY A 70 -3.23 1.72 -4.71
N PHE A 71 -3.55 1.93 -3.45
CA PHE A 71 -4.84 2.46 -3.01
C PHE A 71 -4.79 3.99 -3.03
N MET A 72 -5.57 4.61 -3.93
CA MET A 72 -5.50 6.05 -4.23
C MET A 72 -6.60 6.86 -3.53
N ARG A 73 -7.11 6.38 -2.40
CA ARG A 73 -8.12 7.08 -1.60
C ARG A 73 -7.63 7.26 -0.18
N ILE A 74 -8.18 8.27 0.50
CA ILE A 74 -7.93 8.50 1.92
C ILE A 74 -8.99 7.74 2.70
N LEU A 75 -8.55 6.92 3.65
CA LEU A 75 -9.44 6.28 4.62
C LEU A 75 -9.89 7.30 5.66
N SER A 76 -11.17 7.29 6.00
CA SER A 76 -11.70 8.22 6.99
C SER A 76 -11.13 7.97 8.39
N LYS A 77 -11.13 9.01 9.23
CA LYS A 77 -10.78 8.89 10.66
C LYS A 77 -11.62 7.81 11.34
N ASN A 78 -12.91 7.74 10.97
CA ASN A 78 -13.84 6.76 11.51
C ASN A 78 -13.47 5.33 11.12
N PHE A 79 -13.09 5.09 9.85
CA PHE A 79 -12.61 3.78 9.42
C PHE A 79 -11.37 3.34 10.20
N ILE A 80 -10.37 4.24 10.30
CA ILE A 80 -9.11 3.94 11.00
C ILE A 80 -9.36 3.64 12.48
N LYS A 81 -10.23 4.42 13.14
CA LYS A 81 -10.61 4.22 14.56
C LYS A 81 -11.32 2.88 14.78
N ASN A 82 -12.21 2.48 13.86
CA ASN A 82 -13.03 1.27 14.03
C ASN A 82 -12.36 -0.01 13.52
N PHE A 83 -11.31 0.09 12.73
CA PHE A 83 -10.49 -1.06 12.40
C PHE A 83 -9.50 -1.35 13.52
N ARG A 84 -9.75 -2.39 14.31
CA ARG A 84 -8.94 -2.77 15.48
C ARG A 84 -7.61 -3.44 15.14
N GLY A 85 -7.12 -3.30 13.92
CA GLY A 85 -5.87 -3.88 13.45
C GLY A 85 -4.86 -2.83 12.97
N LYS A 86 -3.75 -3.29 12.42
CA LYS A 86 -2.73 -2.42 11.84
C LYS A 86 -3.01 -2.18 10.35
N ILE A 87 -2.87 -0.95 9.89
CA ILE A 87 -2.99 -0.60 8.47
C ILE A 87 -1.65 -0.04 8.00
N LEU A 88 -1.06 -0.67 7.02
CA LEU A 88 0.16 -0.21 6.37
C LEU A 88 -0.12 0.33 4.98
N ASN A 89 0.68 1.32 4.60
CA ASN A 89 0.74 1.83 3.24
C ASN A 89 2.19 1.85 2.75
N ILE A 90 2.37 1.69 1.44
CA ILE A 90 3.63 1.96 0.78
C ILE A 90 3.47 3.20 -0.10
N HIS A 91 4.35 4.18 0.08
CA HIS A 91 4.33 5.45 -0.61
C HIS A 91 5.61 5.64 -1.43
N PRO A 92 5.53 6.05 -2.71
CA PRO A 92 6.67 6.08 -3.62
C PRO A 92 7.55 7.33 -3.46
N SER A 93 7.78 7.79 -2.23
CA SER A 93 8.73 8.85 -1.90
C SER A 93 9.44 8.60 -0.57
N LEU A 94 10.42 9.42 -0.26
CA LEU A 94 11.04 9.49 1.05
C LEU A 94 10.22 10.43 1.94
N LEU A 95 9.22 9.89 2.64
CA LEU A 95 8.42 10.68 3.58
C LEU A 95 9.31 11.33 4.66
N PRO A 96 8.96 12.54 5.12
CA PRO A 96 7.72 13.29 4.89
C PRO A 96 7.64 14.07 3.56
N GLN A 97 8.62 13.97 2.68
CA GLN A 97 8.65 14.69 1.41
C GLN A 97 7.69 14.04 0.39
N PHE A 98 7.10 14.88 -0.47
CA PHE A 98 6.27 14.46 -1.62
C PHE A 98 5.09 13.55 -1.23
N LYS A 99 4.36 13.89 -0.17
CA LYS A 99 3.08 13.26 0.18
C LYS A 99 2.07 13.39 -0.96
N GLY A 100 1.11 12.47 -1.06
CA GLY A 100 0.02 12.51 -2.03
C GLY A 100 0.41 12.03 -3.41
N LEU A 101 -0.29 12.53 -4.43
CA LEU A 101 -0.23 12.04 -5.80
C LEU A 101 0.94 12.64 -6.62
N ASN A 102 1.15 12.11 -7.83
CA ASN A 102 2.14 12.57 -8.82
C ASN A 102 3.58 12.66 -8.28
N THR A 103 3.94 11.76 -7.38
CA THR A 103 5.17 11.80 -6.61
C THR A 103 6.42 11.82 -7.48
N HIS A 104 6.50 10.95 -8.50
CA HIS A 104 7.69 10.83 -9.35
C HIS A 104 7.94 12.11 -10.18
N GLU A 105 6.88 12.69 -10.73
CA GLU A 105 6.98 13.95 -11.48
C GLU A 105 7.44 15.10 -10.58
N ARG A 106 6.82 15.23 -9.40
CA ARG A 106 7.18 16.26 -8.41
C ARG A 106 8.61 16.14 -7.93
N VAL A 107 9.09 14.91 -7.71
CA VAL A 107 10.48 14.66 -7.33
C VAL A 107 11.44 15.07 -8.45
N LEU A 108 11.17 14.72 -9.70
CA LEU A 108 12.02 15.10 -10.82
C LEU A 108 12.08 16.62 -11.00
N LYS A 109 10.94 17.33 -10.90
CA LYS A 109 10.90 18.80 -10.95
C LYS A 109 11.67 19.47 -9.81
N SER A 110 11.81 18.80 -8.67
CA SER A 110 12.49 19.35 -7.48
C SER A 110 14.02 19.30 -7.54
N LYS A 111 14.61 18.79 -8.61
CA LYS A 111 16.07 18.62 -8.80
C LYS A 111 16.78 17.87 -7.65
N LYS A 112 16.06 17.08 -6.86
CA LYS A 112 16.65 16.25 -5.81
C LYS A 112 17.53 15.16 -6.40
N LYS A 113 18.60 14.80 -5.69
CA LYS A 113 19.52 13.72 -6.10
C LYS A 113 18.94 12.31 -5.84
N TYR A 114 17.99 12.21 -4.91
CA TYR A 114 17.40 10.95 -4.47
C TYR A 114 15.88 11.04 -4.40
N SER A 115 15.24 9.96 -4.77
CA SER A 115 13.86 9.59 -4.46
C SER A 115 13.87 8.32 -3.62
N GLY A 116 12.74 7.62 -3.54
CA GLY A 116 12.66 6.35 -2.84
C GLY A 116 11.24 5.90 -2.58
N CYS A 117 11.09 5.00 -1.62
CA CYS A 117 9.81 4.57 -1.13
C CYS A 117 9.83 4.40 0.39
N THR A 118 8.65 4.53 0.99
CA THR A 118 8.43 4.47 2.43
C THR A 118 7.29 3.52 2.74
N VAL A 119 7.49 2.58 3.66
CA VAL A 119 6.40 1.85 4.30
C VAL A 119 6.14 2.49 5.66
N HIS A 120 4.88 2.81 5.92
CA HIS A 120 4.45 3.51 7.13
C HIS A 120 3.09 3.00 7.61
N PHE A 121 2.79 3.20 8.89
CA PHE A 121 1.44 3.02 9.40
C PHE A 121 0.52 4.09 8.82
N VAL A 122 -0.73 3.72 8.55
CA VAL A 122 -1.75 4.68 8.11
C VAL A 122 -2.29 5.42 9.33
N SER A 123 -2.37 6.75 9.20
CA SER A 123 -3.00 7.65 10.16
C SER A 123 -4.11 8.45 9.48
N SER A 124 -4.86 9.24 10.25
CA SER A 124 -5.92 10.11 9.72
C SER A 124 -5.40 11.29 8.88
N LYS A 125 -4.09 11.57 8.94
CA LYS A 125 -3.43 12.57 8.10
C LYS A 125 -2.75 11.86 6.93
N LEU A 126 -2.89 12.41 5.72
CA LEU A 126 -2.32 11.86 4.49
C LEU A 126 -0.81 11.63 4.63
N ASP A 127 -0.36 10.41 4.37
CA ASP A 127 1.04 9.97 4.36
C ASP A 127 1.87 10.49 5.54
N SER A 128 1.27 10.48 6.75
CA SER A 128 1.86 11.09 7.96
C SER A 128 1.97 10.12 9.15
N GLY A 129 1.63 8.86 8.98
CA GLY A 129 1.77 7.86 10.03
C GLY A 129 3.23 7.48 10.28
N LYS A 130 3.50 6.82 11.40
CA LYS A 130 4.84 6.40 11.83
C LYS A 130 5.53 5.58 10.73
N ILE A 131 6.71 6.03 10.32
CA ILE A 131 7.54 5.36 9.33
C ILE A 131 8.11 4.06 9.94
N ILE A 132 8.04 2.97 9.18
CA ILE A 132 8.60 1.68 9.57
C ILE A 132 9.96 1.50 8.91
N VAL A 133 10.03 1.72 7.60
CA VAL A 133 11.26 1.58 6.81
C VAL A 133 11.19 2.39 5.53
N GLN A 134 12.35 2.84 5.07
CA GLN A 134 12.51 3.59 3.82
C GLN A 134 13.64 3.00 2.98
N LYS A 135 13.56 3.20 1.68
CA LYS A 135 14.65 2.88 0.75
C LYS A 135 14.92 4.04 -0.18
N LYS A 136 16.14 4.57 -0.16
CA LYS A 136 16.64 5.58 -1.11
C LYS A 136 16.90 4.97 -2.48
N VAL A 137 16.59 5.74 -3.53
CA VAL A 137 16.84 5.43 -4.94
C VAL A 137 17.47 6.64 -5.60
N LYS A 138 18.67 6.52 -6.14
CA LYS A 138 19.36 7.61 -6.83
C LYS A 138 18.60 7.96 -8.12
N ILE A 139 18.35 9.24 -8.35
CA ILE A 139 17.77 9.76 -9.60
C ILE A 139 18.89 9.84 -10.65
N LYS A 140 18.63 9.34 -11.84
CA LYS A 140 19.57 9.41 -12.98
C LYS A 140 19.30 10.66 -13.81
N LYS A 141 20.31 11.18 -14.48
CA LYS A 141 20.21 12.39 -15.31
C LYS A 141 19.05 12.33 -16.34
N ASN A 142 18.83 11.17 -16.94
CA ASN A 142 17.84 10.96 -18.00
C ASN A 142 16.57 10.23 -17.48
N ASP A 143 16.27 10.32 -16.17
CA ASP A 143 15.04 9.69 -15.66
C ASP A 143 13.80 10.44 -16.13
N THR A 144 12.85 9.68 -16.62
CA THR A 144 11.45 10.07 -16.77
C THR A 144 10.65 9.61 -15.55
N SER A 145 9.45 10.16 -15.35
CA SER A 145 8.55 9.67 -14.29
C SER A 145 8.30 8.17 -14.42
N LYS A 146 8.19 7.66 -15.65
CA LYS A 146 7.98 6.23 -15.93
C LYS A 146 9.20 5.36 -15.57
N SER A 147 10.42 5.79 -15.93
CA SER A 147 11.64 5.05 -15.61
C SER A 147 11.92 5.03 -14.10
N LEU A 148 11.77 6.18 -13.44
CA LEU A 148 11.91 6.31 -12.00
C LEU A 148 10.86 5.46 -11.25
N ALA A 149 9.58 5.52 -11.66
CA ALA A 149 8.51 4.71 -11.09
C ALA A 149 8.81 3.20 -11.17
N LYS A 150 9.30 2.71 -12.31
CA LYS A 150 9.68 1.30 -12.48
C LYS A 150 10.79 0.88 -11.50
N ARG A 151 11.80 1.72 -11.32
CA ARG A 151 12.91 1.44 -10.38
C ARG A 151 12.45 1.48 -8.92
N ILE A 152 11.60 2.45 -8.57
CA ILE A 152 11.03 2.56 -7.23
C ILE A 152 10.12 1.37 -6.94
N LEU A 153 9.24 0.97 -7.86
CA LEU A 153 8.38 -0.21 -7.73
C LEU A 153 9.17 -1.49 -7.42
N ASN A 154 10.34 -1.67 -8.04
CA ASN A 154 11.22 -2.79 -7.73
C ASN A 154 11.72 -2.76 -6.28
N GLN A 155 11.97 -1.57 -5.73
CA GLN A 155 12.35 -1.42 -4.32
C GLN A 155 11.15 -1.61 -3.39
N GLU A 156 9.98 -1.11 -3.75
CA GLU A 156 8.73 -1.33 -3.01
C GLU A 156 8.44 -2.82 -2.82
N HIS A 157 8.61 -3.61 -3.87
CA HIS A 157 8.41 -5.06 -3.82
C HIS A 157 9.33 -5.76 -2.80
N LYS A 158 10.54 -5.23 -2.60
CA LYS A 158 11.51 -5.75 -1.61
C LYS A 158 11.26 -5.18 -0.22
N LEU A 159 10.83 -3.91 -0.16
CA LEU A 159 10.70 -3.17 1.09
C LEU A 159 9.46 -3.56 1.89
N TYR A 160 8.32 -3.79 1.21
CA TYR A 160 7.06 -4.09 1.90
C TYR A 160 7.14 -5.38 2.74
N PRO A 161 7.64 -6.53 2.21
CA PRO A 161 7.91 -7.71 3.03
C PRO A 161 8.83 -7.45 4.22
N LYS A 162 9.92 -6.68 4.01
CA LYS A 162 10.84 -6.32 5.11
C LYS A 162 10.16 -5.50 6.20
N ALA A 163 9.26 -4.58 5.82
CA ALA A 163 8.48 -3.81 6.78
C ALA A 163 7.56 -4.71 7.61
N ILE A 164 6.90 -5.68 6.97
CA ILE A 164 6.04 -6.64 7.66
C ILE A 164 6.85 -7.46 8.66
N MET A 165 7.98 -8.04 8.25
CA MET A 165 8.87 -8.79 9.15
C MET A 165 9.40 -7.97 10.34
N LYS A 166 9.44 -6.64 10.22
CA LYS A 166 9.94 -5.76 11.30
C LYS A 166 8.88 -5.47 12.37
N ILE A 167 7.60 -5.71 12.08
CA ILE A 167 6.49 -5.36 12.99
C ILE A 167 5.81 -6.57 13.61
N PHE A 168 6.19 -7.75 13.19
CA PHE A 168 5.84 -9.05 13.76
C PHE A 168 7.11 -9.80 14.23
#